data_83c9aff985bbab7baf7b5a9cb54d2043
#
_entry.id   83c9aff985bbab7baf7b5a9cb54d2043
#
_cell.length_a   1.000
_cell.length_b   1.000
_cell.length_c   1.000
_cell.angle_alpha   90.00
_cell.angle_beta   90.00
_cell.angle_gamma   90.00
#
_symmetry.space_group_name_H-M   'P 1'
#
loop_
_entity.id
_entity.type
_entity.pdbx_description
1 polymer ?
#
loop_
_entity_poly.entity_id
_entity_poly.type
_entity_poly.pdbx_seq_one_letter_code
_entity_poly.pdbx_strand_id
1 'polypeptide(L)'
;MSRDILNHQQDKTQLVLVDYYARCSIASLGARPIEMPPAVQNIRSKFQRRMVERDIRKDFLNDLAGLQFDLLLIDLIDERFNLYVEPQGKVCTLSGELLSSGFRGNSDGGSRCCFESEEFWRLWEAGWLIVLNKLRCLGVLDRLLVNQVFWGSRTENGGNFEPHYSSRQIDSANQFLDRMYQRISADIPSGQFLRFDHGLMTGSITHTWGISPFHYVDAYYQAAIEQLTASSASSLRAPGSSESQSPGGAPLVLSDKQDEKL
;
A
#
# COMPACT_ATOMS: atom_id res chain seq x y z
N MET A 1 5.10 2.15 4.47
CA MET A 1 4.47 3.32 5.10
C MET A 1 3.41 2.89 6.10
N SER A 2 2.22 2.46 5.66
CA SER A 2 1.14 2.08 6.60
C SER A 2 1.53 0.96 7.57
N ARG A 3 2.39 0.02 7.18
CA ARG A 3 2.93 -1.01 8.08
C ARG A 3 3.72 -0.42 9.25
N ASP A 4 4.48 0.66 9.02
CA ASP A 4 5.35 1.23 10.04
C ASP A 4 4.56 1.87 11.18
N ILE A 5 3.29 2.25 10.94
CA ILE A 5 2.36 2.73 11.97
C ILE A 5 2.26 1.73 13.13
N LEU A 6 2.25 0.43 12.84
CA LEU A 6 2.13 -0.61 13.85
C LEU A 6 3.34 -0.70 14.79
N ASN A 7 4.51 -0.17 14.40
CA ASN A 7 5.68 -0.13 15.26
C ASN A 7 5.53 0.86 16.42
N HIS A 8 4.62 1.83 16.30
CA HIS A 8 4.37 2.89 17.28
C HIS A 8 3.24 2.57 18.26
N GLN A 9 2.67 1.36 18.21
CA GLN A 9 1.70 0.91 19.22
C GLN A 9 2.35 0.78 20.60
N GLN A 10 1.70 1.30 21.64
CA GLN A 10 2.09 1.07 23.02
C GLN A 10 1.81 -0.38 23.44
N ASP A 11 0.63 -0.87 23.12
CA ASP A 11 0.23 -2.26 23.29
C ASP A 11 0.18 -2.96 21.93
N LYS A 12 1.16 -3.83 21.67
CA LYS A 12 1.30 -4.56 20.40
C LYS A 12 0.23 -5.64 20.17
N THR A 13 -0.63 -5.86 21.14
CA THR A 13 -1.79 -6.77 21.00
C THR A 13 -3.04 -6.08 20.50
N GLN A 14 -3.06 -4.75 20.47
CA GLN A 14 -4.22 -3.95 20.11
C GLN A 14 -4.56 -4.05 18.61
N LEU A 15 -3.55 -3.98 17.76
CA LEU A 15 -3.69 -4.18 16.31
C LEU A 15 -2.66 -5.22 15.85
N VAL A 16 -3.12 -6.26 15.21
CA VAL A 16 -2.28 -7.35 14.73
C VAL A 16 -2.28 -7.36 13.20
N LEU A 17 -1.09 -7.37 12.61
CA LEU A 17 -0.94 -7.48 11.17
C LEU A 17 -1.25 -8.91 10.71
N VAL A 18 -2.35 -9.08 9.99
CA VAL A 18 -2.77 -10.38 9.44
C VAL A 18 -2.00 -10.68 8.16
N ASP A 19 -1.92 -9.70 7.26
CA ASP A 19 -1.17 -9.83 6.00
C ASP A 19 -0.71 -8.46 5.50
N TYR A 20 0.23 -8.44 4.57
CA TYR A 20 0.81 -7.21 4.04
C TYR A 20 1.15 -7.34 2.56
N TYR A 21 0.68 -6.34 1.79
CA TYR A 21 1.01 -6.16 0.39
C TYR A 21 1.75 -4.84 0.22
N ALA A 22 2.88 -4.87 -0.45
CA ALA A 22 3.65 -3.69 -0.80
C ALA A 22 4.25 -3.85 -2.20
N ARG A 23 4.72 -2.75 -2.76
CA ARG A 23 5.28 -2.72 -4.11
C ARG A 23 4.26 -3.02 -5.20
N CYS A 24 2.98 -2.78 -4.90
CA CYS A 24 1.86 -3.07 -5.78
C CYS A 24 1.09 -1.78 -6.05
N SER A 25 0.96 -1.39 -7.32
CA SER A 25 0.00 -0.35 -7.72
C SER A 25 -1.41 -0.95 -7.81
N ILE A 26 -2.41 -0.18 -7.47
CA ILE A 26 -3.83 -0.53 -7.67
C ILE A 26 -4.10 -0.88 -9.15
N ALA A 27 -3.43 -0.19 -10.09
CA ALA A 27 -3.48 -0.52 -11.51
C ALA A 27 -3.05 -1.97 -11.79
N SER A 28 -2.02 -2.44 -11.09
CA SER A 28 -1.55 -3.82 -11.21
C SER A 28 -2.49 -4.81 -10.55
N LEU A 29 -3.01 -4.49 -9.36
CA LEU A 29 -3.91 -5.39 -8.61
C LEU A 29 -5.16 -5.78 -9.39
N GLY A 30 -5.72 -4.86 -10.18
CA GLY A 30 -6.91 -5.10 -10.99
C GLY A 30 -6.64 -5.69 -12.38
N ALA A 31 -5.38 -5.88 -12.77
CA ALA A 31 -5.01 -6.31 -14.10
C ALA A 31 -4.84 -7.84 -14.22
N ARG A 32 -4.60 -8.31 -15.45
CA ARG A 32 -4.19 -9.69 -15.70
C ARG A 32 -2.73 -9.92 -15.30
N PRO A 33 -2.36 -11.11 -14.82
CA PRO A 33 -0.98 -11.44 -14.50
C PRO A 33 -0.10 -11.48 -15.77
N ILE A 34 1.15 -11.05 -15.64
CA ILE A 34 2.20 -11.33 -16.61
C ILE A 34 2.80 -12.72 -16.32
N GLU A 35 3.54 -13.26 -17.28
CA GLU A 35 4.37 -14.44 -17.00
C GLU A 35 5.45 -14.08 -15.97
N MET A 36 5.72 -14.98 -15.01
CA MET A 36 6.70 -14.76 -13.96
C MET A 36 8.12 -14.64 -14.56
N PRO A 37 8.74 -13.45 -14.51
CA PRO A 37 10.06 -13.27 -15.09
C PRO A 37 11.12 -14.08 -14.31
N PRO A 38 12.02 -14.79 -14.99
CA PRO A 38 13.14 -15.50 -14.31
C PRO A 38 13.99 -14.57 -13.43
N ALA A 39 14.10 -13.30 -13.80
CA ALA A 39 14.83 -12.26 -13.07
C ALA A 39 14.36 -12.10 -11.61
N VAL A 40 13.10 -12.41 -11.29
CA VAL A 40 12.54 -12.35 -9.93
C VAL A 40 13.36 -13.21 -8.95
N GLN A 41 13.95 -14.31 -9.42
CA GLN A 41 14.79 -15.19 -8.59
C GLN A 41 16.10 -14.51 -8.15
N ASN A 42 16.52 -13.42 -8.81
CA ASN A 42 17.70 -12.62 -8.44
C ASN A 42 17.44 -11.70 -7.24
N ILE A 43 16.19 -11.51 -6.82
CA ILE A 43 15.85 -10.72 -5.63
C ILE A 43 16.30 -11.50 -4.39
N ARG A 44 17.30 -10.98 -3.69
CA ARG A 44 17.94 -11.69 -2.54
C ARG A 44 17.02 -11.78 -1.33
N SER A 45 16.34 -10.67 -0.98
CA SER A 45 15.41 -10.65 0.14
C SER A 45 14.16 -11.49 -0.16
N LYS A 46 13.91 -12.52 0.65
CA LYS A 46 12.73 -13.37 0.54
C LYS A 46 11.44 -12.56 0.64
N PHE A 47 11.41 -11.57 1.54
CA PHE A 47 10.27 -10.68 1.70
C PHE A 47 10.01 -9.86 0.43
N GLN A 48 11.02 -9.16 -0.08
CA GLN A 48 10.89 -8.32 -1.28
C GLN A 48 10.49 -9.17 -2.49
N ARG A 49 11.09 -10.35 -2.66
CA ARG A 49 10.74 -11.29 -3.72
C ARG A 49 9.28 -11.71 -3.62
N ARG A 50 8.80 -12.08 -2.42
CA ARG A 50 7.40 -12.42 -2.19
C ARG A 50 6.45 -11.27 -2.58
N MET A 51 6.78 -10.00 -2.26
CA MET A 51 5.95 -8.86 -2.65
C MET A 51 5.85 -8.73 -4.17
N VAL A 52 6.97 -8.83 -4.88
CA VAL A 52 7.01 -8.79 -6.35
C VAL A 52 6.25 -9.96 -6.96
N GLU A 53 6.44 -11.18 -6.45
CA GLU A 53 5.72 -12.35 -6.93
C GLU A 53 4.21 -12.22 -6.73
N ARG A 54 3.75 -11.69 -5.59
CA ARG A 54 2.34 -11.46 -5.28
C ARG A 54 1.72 -10.41 -6.21
N ASP A 55 2.44 -9.32 -6.54
CA ASP A 55 2.00 -8.34 -7.53
C ASP A 55 1.83 -8.99 -8.91
N ILE A 56 2.81 -9.78 -9.35
CA ILE A 56 2.79 -10.45 -10.65
C ILE A 56 1.64 -11.46 -10.75
N ARG A 57 1.41 -12.29 -9.72
CA ARG A 57 0.34 -13.31 -9.68
C ARG A 57 -1.04 -12.74 -9.40
N LYS A 58 -1.14 -11.47 -8.93
CA LYS A 58 -2.41 -10.84 -8.50
C LYS A 58 -3.02 -11.51 -7.27
N ASP A 59 -2.17 -11.93 -6.35
CA ASP A 59 -2.60 -12.70 -5.17
C ASP A 59 -3.58 -11.90 -4.28
N PHE A 60 -3.45 -10.57 -4.18
CA PHE A 60 -4.26 -9.73 -3.30
C PHE A 60 -5.77 -9.99 -3.40
N LEU A 61 -6.35 -9.93 -4.60
CA LEU A 61 -7.79 -10.09 -4.78
C LEU A 61 -8.28 -11.52 -4.50
N ASN A 62 -7.39 -12.50 -4.65
CA ASN A 62 -7.68 -13.90 -4.35
C ASN A 62 -7.59 -14.16 -2.85
N ASP A 63 -6.51 -13.71 -2.22
CA ASP A 63 -6.25 -13.89 -0.80
C ASP A 63 -7.27 -13.15 0.07
N LEU A 64 -7.71 -11.98 -0.36
CA LEU A 64 -8.71 -11.17 0.35
C LEU A 64 -10.01 -11.94 0.67
N ALA A 65 -10.40 -12.88 -0.18
CA ALA A 65 -11.60 -13.70 0.02
C ALA A 65 -11.43 -14.75 1.14
N GLY A 66 -10.20 -15.15 1.44
CA GLY A 66 -9.86 -16.14 2.47
C GLY A 66 -9.38 -15.56 3.79
N LEU A 67 -9.06 -14.26 3.82
CA LEU A 67 -8.53 -13.61 5.01
C LEU A 67 -9.65 -13.19 5.97
N GLN A 68 -9.43 -13.42 7.26
CA GLN A 68 -10.23 -12.84 8.33
C GLN A 68 -9.52 -11.60 8.84
N PHE A 69 -10.15 -10.44 8.72
CA PHE A 69 -9.60 -9.16 9.15
C PHE A 69 -10.71 -8.20 9.57
N ASP A 70 -10.41 -7.32 10.50
CA ASP A 70 -11.34 -6.28 10.96
C ASP A 70 -11.17 -4.97 10.17
N LEU A 71 -9.94 -4.68 9.74
CA LEU A 71 -9.61 -3.49 8.98
C LEU A 71 -8.71 -3.82 7.79
N LEU A 72 -8.97 -3.18 6.65
CA LEU A 72 -8.11 -3.14 5.47
C LEU A 72 -7.58 -1.71 5.32
N LEU A 73 -6.30 -1.51 5.63
CA LEU A 73 -5.65 -0.20 5.49
C LEU A 73 -4.90 -0.13 4.16
N ILE A 74 -5.20 0.88 3.36
CA ILE A 74 -4.47 1.18 2.12
C ILE A 74 -3.84 2.57 2.19
N ASP A 75 -2.68 2.74 1.57
CA ASP A 75 -2.11 4.04 1.18
C ASP A 75 -1.70 4.01 -0.29
N LEU A 76 -1.49 5.17 -0.88
CA LEU A 76 -1.16 5.30 -2.29
C LEU A 76 0.33 5.61 -2.56
N ILE A 77 1.20 5.43 -1.57
CA ILE A 77 2.63 5.74 -1.74
C ILE A 77 3.31 4.85 -2.79
N ASP A 78 2.87 3.62 -2.94
CA ASP A 78 3.43 2.70 -3.94
C ASP A 78 2.94 3.00 -5.37
N GLU A 79 1.97 3.91 -5.56
CA GLU A 79 1.58 4.40 -6.89
C GLU A 79 2.69 5.19 -7.60
N ARG A 80 3.74 5.61 -6.88
CA ARG A 80 4.94 6.26 -7.45
C ARG A 80 5.73 5.39 -8.43
N PHE A 81 5.48 4.09 -8.47
CA PHE A 81 6.15 3.19 -9.39
C PHE A 81 5.49 3.24 -10.78
N ASN A 82 6.31 3.13 -11.83
CA ASN A 82 5.80 2.91 -13.16
C ASN A 82 5.21 1.51 -13.30
N LEU A 83 4.47 1.29 -14.38
CA LEU A 83 3.93 -0.02 -14.71
C LEU A 83 4.67 -0.63 -15.91
N TYR A 84 4.70 -1.93 -15.97
CA TYR A 84 4.99 -2.68 -17.17
C TYR A 84 3.67 -3.23 -17.72
N VAL A 85 3.36 -2.92 -18.96
CA VAL A 85 2.09 -3.24 -19.61
C VAL A 85 2.37 -4.10 -20.82
N GLU A 86 1.78 -5.29 -20.84
CA GLU A 86 1.78 -6.20 -21.99
C GLU A 86 0.42 -6.17 -22.72
N PRO A 87 0.34 -6.71 -23.94
CA PRO A 87 -0.92 -6.90 -24.63
C PRO A 87 -1.96 -7.63 -23.77
N GLN A 88 -3.23 -7.47 -24.12
CA GLN A 88 -4.38 -8.13 -23.45
C GLN A 88 -4.62 -7.70 -21.98
N GLY A 89 -4.10 -6.54 -21.58
CA GLY A 89 -4.34 -5.99 -20.25
C GLY A 89 -3.56 -6.68 -19.13
N LYS A 90 -2.43 -7.28 -19.44
CA LYS A 90 -1.50 -7.80 -18.45
C LYS A 90 -0.63 -6.65 -17.94
N VAL A 91 -0.53 -6.48 -16.64
CA VAL A 91 0.22 -5.36 -16.03
C VAL A 91 0.97 -5.86 -14.79
N CYS A 92 2.16 -5.34 -14.53
CA CYS A 92 2.80 -5.44 -13.22
C CYS A 92 3.45 -4.12 -12.81
N THR A 93 3.67 -3.97 -11.51
CA THR A 93 4.34 -2.80 -10.94
C THR A 93 5.84 -2.91 -11.15
N LEU A 94 6.46 -1.88 -11.76
CA LEU A 94 7.91 -1.77 -11.90
C LEU A 94 8.54 -1.25 -10.60
N SER A 95 8.47 -2.06 -9.55
CA SER A 95 9.11 -1.74 -8.27
C SER A 95 10.63 -1.68 -8.39
N GLY A 96 11.30 -0.99 -7.47
CA GLY A 96 12.76 -0.91 -7.43
C GLY A 96 13.42 -2.29 -7.36
N GLU A 97 12.81 -3.21 -6.63
CA GLU A 97 13.27 -4.58 -6.46
C GLU A 97 13.20 -5.37 -7.78
N LEU A 98 12.09 -5.25 -8.52
CA LEU A 98 11.94 -5.90 -9.81
C LEU A 98 12.95 -5.34 -10.82
N LEU A 99 13.12 -4.01 -10.88
CA LEU A 99 14.11 -3.38 -11.76
C LEU A 99 15.55 -3.79 -11.40
N SER A 100 15.88 -3.81 -10.11
CA SER A 100 17.21 -4.19 -9.61
C SER A 100 17.53 -5.68 -9.84
N SER A 101 16.52 -6.54 -9.99
CA SER A 101 16.70 -7.96 -10.31
C SER A 101 17.23 -8.20 -11.74
N GLY A 102 17.22 -7.18 -12.58
CA GLY A 102 17.62 -7.26 -13.98
C GLY A 102 16.43 -7.41 -14.95
N PHE A 103 15.20 -7.26 -14.49
CA PHE A 103 14.03 -7.27 -15.35
C PHE A 103 14.09 -6.12 -16.38
N ARG A 104 13.85 -6.43 -17.65
CA ARG A 104 13.86 -5.47 -18.78
C ARG A 104 12.62 -5.61 -19.67
N GLY A 105 11.66 -6.43 -19.26
CA GLY A 105 10.48 -6.81 -20.02
C GLY A 105 10.48 -8.30 -20.39
N ASN A 106 9.33 -8.79 -20.79
CA ASN A 106 9.14 -10.15 -21.32
C ASN A 106 9.21 -10.11 -22.86
N SER A 107 9.28 -11.28 -23.47
CA SER A 107 9.31 -11.46 -24.94
C SER A 107 8.02 -11.00 -25.66
N ASP A 108 6.92 -10.86 -24.93
CA ASP A 108 5.58 -10.60 -25.45
C ASP A 108 5.32 -9.15 -25.91
N GLY A 109 6.36 -8.29 -25.90
CA GLY A 109 6.26 -6.94 -26.47
C GLY A 109 5.62 -5.92 -25.55
N GLY A 110 5.82 -5.99 -24.25
CA GLY A 110 5.33 -5.01 -23.29
C GLY A 110 6.08 -3.68 -23.31
N SER A 111 5.47 -2.65 -22.76
CA SER A 111 6.00 -1.30 -22.65
C SER A 111 5.93 -0.76 -21.21
N ARG A 112 6.75 0.26 -20.94
CA ARG A 112 6.70 1.01 -19.69
C ARG A 112 5.62 2.06 -19.78
N CYS A 113 4.66 2.01 -18.84
CA CYS A 113 3.69 3.07 -18.62
C CYS A 113 4.19 3.94 -17.46
N CYS A 114 4.43 5.22 -17.72
CA CYS A 114 4.99 6.13 -16.73
C CYS A 114 3.94 6.55 -15.72
N PHE A 115 4.33 6.62 -14.45
CA PHE A 115 3.57 7.28 -13.40
C PHE A 115 3.18 8.71 -13.84
N GLU A 116 2.05 9.21 -13.40
CA GLU A 116 1.47 10.52 -13.78
C GLU A 116 0.96 10.64 -15.23
N SER A 117 1.15 9.63 -16.08
CA SER A 117 0.57 9.67 -17.44
C SER A 117 -0.93 9.40 -17.45
N GLU A 118 -1.65 9.86 -18.49
CA GLU A 118 -3.08 9.57 -18.65
C GLU A 118 -3.34 8.06 -18.90
N GLU A 119 -2.36 7.34 -19.44
CA GLU A 119 -2.44 5.89 -19.56
C GLU A 119 -2.39 5.24 -18.17
N PHE A 120 -1.46 5.66 -17.31
CA PHE A 120 -1.39 5.21 -15.92
C PHE A 120 -2.69 5.49 -15.18
N TRP A 121 -3.23 6.70 -15.32
CA TRP A 121 -4.51 7.07 -14.71
C TRP A 121 -5.65 6.12 -15.10
N ARG A 122 -5.80 5.83 -16.41
CA ARG A 122 -6.86 4.93 -16.89
C ARG A 122 -6.72 3.51 -16.32
N LEU A 123 -5.48 3.00 -16.26
CA LEU A 123 -5.20 1.69 -15.68
C LEU A 123 -5.47 1.67 -14.18
N TRP A 124 -5.07 2.72 -13.47
CA TRP A 124 -5.30 2.87 -12.05
C TRP A 124 -6.81 2.95 -11.72
N GLU A 125 -7.56 3.76 -12.45
CA GLU A 125 -9.01 3.90 -12.25
C GLU A 125 -9.74 2.57 -12.52
N ALA A 126 -9.36 1.86 -13.56
CA ALA A 126 -9.91 0.53 -13.85
C ALA A 126 -9.56 -0.46 -12.72
N GLY A 127 -8.33 -0.44 -12.23
CA GLY A 127 -7.89 -1.25 -11.09
C GLY A 127 -8.65 -0.94 -9.81
N TRP A 128 -8.84 0.35 -9.51
CA TRP A 128 -9.63 0.80 -8.37
C TRP A 128 -11.05 0.26 -8.41
N LEU A 129 -11.74 0.35 -9.56
CA LEU A 129 -13.10 -0.17 -9.72
C LEU A 129 -13.18 -1.68 -9.48
N ILE A 130 -12.16 -2.44 -9.89
CA ILE A 130 -12.08 -3.89 -9.65
C ILE A 130 -11.90 -4.18 -8.16
N VAL A 131 -10.98 -3.48 -7.48
CA VAL A 131 -10.79 -3.60 -6.02
C VAL A 131 -12.08 -3.24 -5.27
N LEU A 132 -12.69 -2.11 -5.60
CA LEU A 132 -13.94 -1.64 -4.99
C LEU A 132 -15.07 -2.66 -5.15
N ASN A 133 -15.25 -3.20 -6.36
CA ASN A 133 -16.26 -4.22 -6.61
C ASN A 133 -15.99 -5.51 -5.84
N LYS A 134 -14.72 -5.92 -5.73
CA LYS A 134 -14.34 -7.09 -4.92
C LYS A 134 -14.72 -6.90 -3.45
N LEU A 135 -14.40 -5.73 -2.87
CA LEU A 135 -14.75 -5.40 -1.48
C LEU A 135 -16.26 -5.38 -1.26
N ARG A 136 -17.03 -4.83 -2.21
CA ARG A 136 -18.50 -4.86 -2.18
C ARG A 136 -19.05 -6.27 -2.24
N CYS A 137 -18.57 -7.09 -3.16
CA CYS A 137 -18.99 -8.49 -3.31
C CYS A 137 -18.69 -9.34 -2.06
N LEU A 138 -17.60 -9.03 -1.36
CA LEU A 138 -17.24 -9.71 -0.10
C LEU A 138 -17.98 -9.15 1.11
N GLY A 139 -18.70 -8.02 0.98
CA GLY A 139 -19.39 -7.36 2.09
C GLY A 139 -18.43 -6.75 3.12
N VAL A 140 -17.20 -6.36 2.70
CA VAL A 140 -16.16 -5.83 3.60
C VAL A 140 -15.73 -4.41 3.24
N LEU A 141 -16.49 -3.70 2.44
CA LEU A 141 -16.14 -2.33 2.03
C LEU A 141 -16.14 -1.36 3.23
N ASP A 142 -16.94 -1.59 4.22
CA ASP A 142 -17.02 -0.84 5.48
C ASP A 142 -15.75 -0.99 6.35
N ARG A 143 -14.96 -2.03 6.10
CA ARG A 143 -13.67 -2.28 6.78
C ARG A 143 -12.49 -1.57 6.10
N LEU A 144 -12.69 -0.95 4.95
CA LEU A 144 -11.66 -0.22 4.24
C LEU A 144 -11.37 1.11 4.94
N LEU A 145 -10.10 1.36 5.23
CA LEU A 145 -9.57 2.67 5.64
C LEU A 145 -8.50 3.11 4.64
N VAL A 146 -8.57 4.36 4.22
CA VAL A 146 -7.60 5.01 3.35
C VAL A 146 -6.70 5.91 4.17
N ASN A 147 -5.45 5.57 4.27
CA ASN A 147 -4.41 6.41 4.88
C ASN A 147 -4.03 7.50 3.88
N GLN A 148 -4.65 8.68 4.01
CA GLN A 148 -4.47 9.79 3.07
C GLN A 148 -3.17 10.53 3.38
N VAL A 149 -2.11 10.13 2.71
CA VAL A 149 -0.76 10.68 2.90
C VAL A 149 -0.21 11.27 1.60
N PHE A 150 0.63 12.28 1.74
CA PHE A 150 1.29 13.00 0.66
C PHE A 150 2.80 13.02 0.90
N TRP A 151 3.57 13.20 -0.14
CA TRP A 151 5.00 13.37 -0.02
C TRP A 151 5.31 14.67 0.73
N GLY A 152 6.15 14.56 1.75
CA GLY A 152 6.63 15.72 2.50
C GLY A 152 7.47 16.65 1.61
N SER A 153 7.30 17.94 1.77
CA SER A 153 8.08 18.95 1.03
C SER A 153 9.44 19.23 1.67
N ARG A 154 9.61 18.92 2.96
CA ARG A 154 10.81 19.21 3.75
C ARG A 154 11.09 18.10 4.77
N THR A 155 12.34 18.06 5.20
CA THR A 155 12.75 17.27 6.36
C THR A 155 12.53 18.05 7.66
N GLU A 156 12.52 17.36 8.81
CA GLU A 156 12.30 17.94 10.14
C GLU A 156 13.34 19.02 10.54
N ASN A 157 14.51 19.01 9.93
CA ASN A 157 15.52 20.06 10.12
C ASN A 157 15.45 21.18 9.05
N GLY A 158 14.38 21.22 8.24
CA GLY A 158 14.17 22.24 7.21
C GLY A 158 14.89 21.99 5.89
N GLY A 159 15.63 20.87 5.75
CA GLY A 159 16.28 20.46 4.51
C GLY A 159 15.29 20.02 3.42
N ASN A 160 15.80 19.75 2.24
CA ASN A 160 15.06 19.17 1.11
C ASN A 160 15.49 17.71 0.86
N PHE A 161 14.96 17.10 -0.18
CA PHE A 161 15.23 15.70 -0.54
C PHE A 161 16.17 15.56 -1.75
N GLU A 162 16.80 16.68 -2.19
CA GLU A 162 17.80 16.64 -3.26
C GLU A 162 19.02 15.79 -2.84
N PRO A 163 19.69 15.13 -3.78
CA PRO A 163 19.42 15.11 -5.24
C PRO A 163 18.39 14.02 -5.65
N HIS A 164 17.81 13.28 -4.71
CA HIS A 164 16.97 12.11 -5.01
C HIS A 164 15.56 12.51 -5.47
N TYR A 165 15.00 13.56 -4.87
CA TYR A 165 13.66 14.05 -5.18
C TYR A 165 13.68 15.59 -5.23
N SER A 166 13.41 16.15 -6.41
CA SER A 166 13.26 17.59 -6.57
C SER A 166 11.91 18.07 -6.05
N SER A 167 11.81 19.33 -5.65
CA SER A 167 10.53 19.93 -5.23
C SER A 167 9.46 19.79 -6.30
N ARG A 168 9.82 19.96 -7.58
CA ARG A 168 8.88 19.77 -8.70
C ARG A 168 8.33 18.35 -8.79
N GLN A 169 9.15 17.33 -8.56
CA GLN A 169 8.70 15.93 -8.53
C GLN A 169 7.75 15.67 -7.36
N ILE A 170 8.04 16.25 -6.19
CA ILE A 170 7.18 16.13 -5.01
C ILE A 170 5.82 16.78 -5.28
N ASP A 171 5.81 18.00 -5.83
CA ASP A 171 4.58 18.73 -6.14
C ASP A 171 3.73 17.98 -7.17
N SER A 172 4.35 17.47 -8.25
CA SER A 172 3.68 16.68 -9.27
C SER A 172 3.09 15.40 -8.70
N ALA A 173 3.87 14.65 -7.92
CA ALA A 173 3.41 13.42 -7.26
C ALA A 173 2.21 13.70 -6.33
N ASN A 174 2.27 14.78 -5.55
CA ASN A 174 1.18 15.15 -4.65
C ASN A 174 -0.09 15.57 -5.40
N GLN A 175 0.02 16.29 -6.52
CA GLN A 175 -1.14 16.60 -7.37
C GLN A 175 -1.79 15.33 -7.92
N PHE A 176 -0.98 14.36 -8.32
CA PHE A 176 -1.50 13.10 -8.84
C PHE A 176 -2.12 12.22 -7.74
N LEU A 177 -1.52 12.17 -6.56
CA LEU A 177 -2.09 11.52 -5.37
C LEU A 177 -3.43 12.17 -4.96
N ASP A 178 -3.51 13.51 -4.99
CA ASP A 178 -4.75 14.22 -4.67
C ASP A 178 -5.87 13.86 -5.66
N ARG A 179 -5.59 13.79 -6.96
CA ARG A 179 -6.52 13.30 -7.98
C ARG A 179 -7.03 11.90 -7.66
N MET A 180 -6.14 10.99 -7.21
CA MET A 180 -6.52 9.63 -6.81
C MET A 180 -7.40 9.63 -5.56
N TYR A 181 -7.05 10.39 -4.53
CA TYR A 181 -7.86 10.47 -3.31
C TYR A 181 -9.23 11.09 -3.57
N GLN A 182 -9.33 12.10 -4.44
CA GLN A 182 -10.61 12.67 -4.89
C GLN A 182 -11.46 11.60 -5.58
N ARG A 183 -10.85 10.78 -6.44
CA ARG A 183 -11.56 9.68 -7.12
C ARG A 183 -12.08 8.64 -6.11
N ILE A 184 -11.27 8.24 -5.14
CA ILE A 184 -11.67 7.31 -4.07
C ILE A 184 -12.81 7.92 -3.24
N SER A 185 -12.73 9.20 -2.91
CA SER A 185 -13.75 9.89 -2.08
C SER A 185 -15.13 9.98 -2.72
N ALA A 186 -15.23 9.78 -4.03
CA ALA A 186 -16.51 9.67 -4.72
C ALA A 186 -17.18 8.30 -4.51
N ASP A 187 -16.45 7.28 -4.08
CA ASP A 187 -16.92 5.90 -3.97
C ASP A 187 -17.13 5.41 -2.54
N ILE A 188 -16.43 6.01 -1.56
CA ILE A 188 -16.48 5.60 -0.16
C ILE A 188 -16.73 6.79 0.77
N PRO A 189 -17.36 6.57 1.95
CA PRO A 189 -17.64 7.61 2.93
C PRO A 189 -16.37 8.32 3.45
N SER A 190 -16.51 9.61 3.76
CA SER A 190 -15.41 10.42 4.29
C SER A 190 -14.84 9.91 5.62
N GLY A 191 -15.64 9.20 6.43
CA GLY A 191 -15.20 8.56 7.68
C GLY A 191 -14.24 7.38 7.48
N GLN A 192 -14.08 6.90 6.25
CA GLN A 192 -13.10 5.85 5.91
C GLN A 192 -11.73 6.41 5.50
N PHE A 193 -11.47 7.70 5.75
CA PHE A 193 -10.17 8.32 5.51
C PHE A 193 -9.50 8.71 6.82
N LEU A 194 -8.26 8.27 7.02
CA LEU A 194 -7.35 8.83 8.01
C LEU A 194 -6.72 10.08 7.39
N ARG A 195 -6.98 11.24 7.97
CA ARG A 195 -6.50 12.54 7.47
C ARG A 195 -5.59 13.18 8.50
N PHE A 196 -4.54 13.80 8.00
CA PHE A 196 -3.50 14.38 8.83
C PHE A 196 -3.23 15.83 8.41
N ASP A 197 -2.79 16.61 9.39
CA ASP A 197 -2.24 17.92 9.10
C ASP A 197 -0.98 17.78 8.22
N HIS A 198 -0.85 18.63 7.20
CA HIS A 198 0.31 18.61 6.31
C HIS A 198 1.64 18.75 7.06
N GLY A 199 1.65 19.44 8.21
CA GLY A 199 2.82 19.57 9.08
C GLY A 199 3.33 18.24 9.62
N LEU A 200 2.48 17.22 9.77
CA LEU A 200 2.88 15.89 10.21
C LEU A 200 3.56 15.08 9.11
N MET A 201 3.32 15.41 7.83
CA MET A 201 3.96 14.74 6.68
C MET A 201 5.34 15.32 6.38
N THR A 202 6.14 15.54 7.42
CA THR A 202 7.52 16.02 7.36
C THR A 202 8.46 14.82 7.34
N GLY A 203 9.48 14.84 6.46
CA GLY A 203 10.42 13.73 6.34
C GLY A 203 11.36 13.63 7.54
N SER A 204 11.52 12.43 8.06
CA SER A 204 12.49 12.16 9.13
C SER A 204 13.90 11.99 8.58
N ILE A 205 14.87 12.58 9.26
CA ILE A 205 16.30 12.43 8.94
C ILE A 205 16.93 11.18 9.60
N THR A 206 16.20 10.55 10.52
CA THR A 206 16.64 9.37 11.28
C THR A 206 15.83 8.11 10.98
N HIS A 207 14.95 8.16 9.95
CA HIS A 207 14.11 7.03 9.61
C HIS A 207 14.92 5.78 9.25
N THR A 208 14.48 4.61 9.71
CA THR A 208 15.17 3.31 9.51
C THR A 208 15.46 3.00 8.04
N TRP A 209 14.57 3.44 7.13
CA TRP A 209 14.71 3.23 5.69
C TRP A 209 15.39 4.39 4.95
N GLY A 210 16.01 5.32 5.69
CA GLY A 210 16.69 6.50 5.16
C GLY A 210 15.75 7.67 4.87
N ILE A 211 16.35 8.80 4.44
CA ILE A 211 15.64 10.04 4.17
C ILE A 211 14.83 9.91 2.88
N SER A 212 13.55 10.22 2.94
CA SER A 212 12.65 10.20 1.79
C SER A 212 11.42 11.08 2.07
N PRO A 213 10.77 11.65 1.04
CA PRO A 213 9.57 12.47 1.22
C PRO A 213 8.36 11.71 1.77
N PHE A 214 8.41 10.39 1.86
CA PHE A 214 7.37 9.52 2.40
C PHE A 214 7.83 8.69 3.60
N HIS A 215 8.97 9.02 4.21
CA HIS A 215 9.42 8.49 5.50
C HIS A 215 9.28 9.60 6.55
N TYR A 216 8.15 9.59 7.28
CA TYR A 216 7.76 10.71 8.13
C TYR A 216 8.39 10.65 9.52
N VAL A 217 8.26 11.75 10.24
CA VAL A 217 8.61 11.87 11.65
C VAL A 217 7.69 11.04 12.52
N ASP A 218 8.14 10.66 13.73
CA ASP A 218 7.38 9.84 14.67
C ASP A 218 6.01 10.42 15.03
N ALA A 219 5.88 11.74 15.04
CA ALA A 219 4.61 12.43 15.32
C ALA A 219 3.50 12.02 14.33
N TYR A 220 3.82 11.80 13.06
CA TYR A 220 2.86 11.28 12.08
C TYR A 220 2.39 9.87 12.48
N TYR A 221 3.33 8.97 12.81
CA TYR A 221 3.00 7.59 13.14
C TYR A 221 2.17 7.49 14.43
N GLN A 222 2.44 8.35 15.42
CA GLN A 222 1.64 8.46 16.63
C GLN A 222 0.20 8.90 16.32
N ALA A 223 0.02 9.96 15.54
CA ALA A 223 -1.31 10.41 15.12
C ALA A 223 -2.05 9.34 14.29
N ALA A 224 -1.33 8.61 13.44
CA ALA A 224 -1.90 7.56 12.62
C ALA A 224 -2.37 6.36 13.45
N ILE A 225 -1.60 5.92 14.46
CA ILE A 225 -2.01 4.81 15.33
C ILE A 225 -3.21 5.20 16.20
N GLU A 226 -3.29 6.44 16.67
CA GLU A 226 -4.43 6.94 17.44
C GLU A 226 -5.72 6.92 16.61
N GLN A 227 -5.69 7.44 15.38
CA GLN A 227 -6.85 7.39 14.48
C GLN A 227 -7.24 5.95 14.11
N LEU A 228 -6.26 5.09 13.85
CA LEU A 228 -6.49 3.69 13.50
C LEU A 228 -7.19 2.93 14.65
N THR A 229 -6.72 3.14 15.88
CA THR A 229 -7.29 2.55 17.09
C THR A 229 -8.73 3.05 17.34
N ALA A 230 -8.98 4.35 17.18
CA ALA A 230 -10.31 4.91 17.32
C ALA A 230 -11.30 4.33 16.28
N SER A 231 -10.83 4.14 15.04
CA SER A 231 -11.63 3.55 13.95
C SER A 231 -11.96 2.09 14.22
N SER A 232 -11.01 1.29 14.74
CA SER A 232 -11.26 -0.11 15.09
C SER A 232 -12.30 -0.26 16.20
N ALA A 233 -12.23 0.58 17.23
CA ALA A 233 -13.20 0.58 18.33
C ALA A 233 -14.62 0.94 17.87
N SER A 234 -14.75 1.78 16.85
CA SER A 234 -16.04 2.19 16.27
C SER A 234 -16.66 1.08 15.43
N SER A 235 -15.86 0.35 14.66
CA SER A 235 -16.30 -0.77 13.82
C SER A 235 -16.84 -1.94 14.65
N LEU A 236 -16.28 -2.20 15.82
CA LEU A 236 -16.72 -3.24 16.76
C LEU A 236 -18.03 -2.89 17.48
N ARG A 237 -18.47 -1.63 17.46
CA ARG A 237 -19.69 -1.15 18.14
C ARG A 237 -20.90 -1.02 17.22
N ALA A 238 -20.78 -1.26 15.92
CA ALA A 238 -21.91 -1.20 15.00
C ALA A 238 -22.89 -2.34 15.30
N PRO A 239 -24.20 -2.10 15.53
CA PRO A 239 -25.18 -3.13 15.87
C PRO A 239 -25.50 -3.95 14.61
N GLY A 240 -24.93 -5.14 14.50
CA GLY A 240 -25.16 -6.03 13.36
C GLY A 240 -24.51 -7.41 13.44
N SER A 241 -23.65 -7.70 14.42
CA SER A 241 -23.09 -9.03 14.61
C SER A 241 -23.93 -9.83 15.61
N SER A 242 -24.82 -10.66 15.10
CA SER A 242 -25.45 -11.74 15.87
C SER A 242 -24.34 -12.64 16.46
N GLU A 243 -24.31 -12.74 17.78
CA GLU A 243 -23.50 -13.71 18.51
C GLU A 243 -23.76 -15.12 17.99
N SER A 244 -22.81 -15.69 17.26
CA SER A 244 -22.66 -17.12 17.15
C SER A 244 -21.50 -17.55 18.03
N GLN A 245 -21.82 -18.07 19.20
CA GLN A 245 -20.88 -18.78 20.04
C GLN A 245 -20.29 -19.95 19.26
N SER A 246 -18.98 -20.02 19.19
CA SER A 246 -18.24 -21.22 18.80
C SER A 246 -16.98 -21.37 19.62
N PRO A 247 -16.65 -22.61 20.02
CA PRO A 247 -15.67 -22.87 21.07
C PRO A 247 -14.23 -22.86 20.55
N GLY A 248 -13.37 -22.41 21.43
CA GLY A 248 -11.93 -22.57 21.54
C GLY A 248 -11.13 -23.18 20.36
N GLY A 249 -10.40 -22.31 19.65
CA GLY A 249 -9.30 -22.72 18.79
C GLY A 249 -8.10 -21.85 19.10
N ALA A 250 -6.99 -22.46 19.55
CA ALA A 250 -5.75 -21.80 19.88
C ALA A 250 -5.14 -21.09 18.65
N PRO A 251 -4.52 -19.91 18.80
CA PRO A 251 -3.89 -19.22 17.69
C PRO A 251 -2.59 -19.95 17.29
N LEU A 252 -2.48 -20.30 16.04
CA LEU A 252 -1.23 -20.75 15.44
C LEU A 252 -0.32 -19.53 15.24
N VAL A 253 0.63 -19.38 16.14
CA VAL A 253 1.72 -18.43 16.05
C VAL A 253 2.74 -18.97 15.04
N LEU A 254 2.80 -18.40 13.85
CA LEU A 254 3.96 -18.53 12.97
C LEU A 254 4.96 -17.44 13.33
N SER A 255 5.95 -17.80 14.12
CA SER A 255 7.09 -16.96 14.44
C SER A 255 8.05 -16.92 13.24
N ASP A 256 8.06 -15.83 12.49
CA ASP A 256 9.17 -15.43 11.64
C ASP A 256 9.93 -14.27 12.32
N LYS A 257 10.66 -14.61 13.37
CA LYS A 257 11.77 -13.79 13.86
C LYS A 257 13.05 -14.41 13.31
N GLN A 258 13.59 -13.80 12.28
CA GLN A 258 14.99 -13.76 11.87
C GLN A 258 15.06 -13.60 10.35
N ASP A 259 15.31 -12.37 9.93
CA ASP A 259 16.06 -11.98 8.73
C ASP A 259 15.80 -10.50 8.38
N GLU A 260 15.86 -9.63 9.40
CA GLU A 260 15.94 -8.17 9.20
C GLU A 260 17.34 -7.69 9.57
N LYS A 261 18.28 -7.86 8.64
CA LYS A 261 19.51 -7.03 8.52
C LYS A 261 20.04 -7.18 7.11
N LEU A 262 19.97 -6.08 6.38
CA LEU A 262 20.62 -5.58 5.18
C LEU A 262 19.62 -5.09 4.15
#